data_eb2245d8bbfd3d33b064d02ff2d1008b
#
_entry.id   eb2245d8bbfd3d33b064d02ff2d1008b
#
_cell.length_a   1.000
_cell.length_b   1.000
_cell.length_c   1.000
_cell.angle_alpha   90.00
_cell.angle_beta   90.00
_cell.angle_gamma   90.00
#
_symmetry.space_group_name_H-M   'P 1'
#
loop_
_entity.id
_entity.type
_entity.pdbx_description
1 polymer ?
#
loop_
_entity_poly.entity_id
_entity_poly.type
_entity_poly.pdbx_seq_one_letter_code
_entity_poly.pdbx_strand_id
1 'polypeptide(L)'
;MSDRRQRLIGGFISIVAGLLTAAMIYVHPENLHAPAWVAYAACAAFVFAGLTIMAYELGLRRAHAWLVVACVAALLAPGAWVAFGSGARKCSVALPFFSGVGSDLLCRAAFGLGAIIVAAILVWAVIGALRAQSDRSPAAKDSANQ
;
A
#
# COMPACT_ATOMS: atom_id res chain seq x y z
N MET A 1 28.01 -2.41 5.55
CA MET A 1 27.20 -1.80 6.66
C MET A 1 26.39 -0.59 6.21
N SER A 2 26.70 0.07 5.10
CA SER A 2 25.94 1.26 4.61
C SER A 2 24.51 0.97 4.17
N ASP A 3 24.28 -0.12 3.44
CA ASP A 3 22.95 -0.43 2.83
C ASP A 3 21.81 -0.68 3.84
N ARG A 4 22.10 -1.37 4.95
CA ARG A 4 21.09 -1.61 5.97
C ARG A 4 20.64 -0.31 6.63
N ARG A 5 21.60 0.58 6.94
CA ARG A 5 21.31 1.87 7.54
C ARG A 5 20.47 2.75 6.61
N GLN A 6 20.81 2.78 5.33
CA GLN A 6 20.03 3.53 4.33
C GLN A 6 18.61 3.03 4.21
N ARG A 7 18.39 1.69 4.19
CA ARG A 7 17.04 1.10 4.17
C ARG A 7 16.23 1.45 5.41
N LEU A 8 16.82 1.39 6.60
CA LEU A 8 16.15 1.79 7.84
C LEU A 8 15.78 3.28 7.85
N ILE A 9 16.68 4.15 7.38
CA ILE A 9 16.40 5.59 7.24
C ILE A 9 15.27 5.81 6.24
N GLY A 10 15.29 5.14 5.09
CA GLY A 10 14.22 5.22 4.09
C GLY A 10 12.87 4.77 4.64
N GLY A 11 12.84 3.65 5.39
CA GLY A 11 11.63 3.19 6.08
C GLY A 11 11.10 4.20 7.09
N PHE A 12 11.99 4.80 7.90
CA PHE A 12 11.61 5.81 8.87
C PHE A 12 11.06 7.09 8.20
N ILE A 13 11.72 7.56 7.14
CA ILE A 13 11.25 8.74 6.36
C ILE A 13 9.86 8.47 5.79
N SER A 14 9.60 7.26 5.25
CA SER A 14 8.29 6.88 4.72
C SER A 14 7.19 6.94 5.79
N ILE A 15 7.48 6.44 7.01
CA ILE A 15 6.54 6.52 8.14
C ILE A 15 6.24 7.98 8.50
N VAL A 16 7.29 8.78 8.68
CA VAL A 16 7.16 10.19 9.05
C VAL A 16 6.38 10.96 7.99
N ALA A 17 6.67 10.74 6.71
CA ALA A 17 5.94 11.38 5.60
C ALA A 17 4.45 11.01 5.63
N GLY A 18 4.11 9.72 5.80
CA GLY A 18 2.72 9.27 5.92
C GLY A 18 1.98 9.90 7.11
N LEU A 19 2.63 9.96 8.27
CA LEU A 19 2.04 10.56 9.48
C LEU A 19 1.88 12.08 9.37
N LEU A 20 2.88 12.79 8.84
CA LEU A 20 2.79 14.22 8.62
C LEU A 20 1.68 14.59 7.63
N THR A 21 1.57 13.84 6.53
CA THR A 21 0.49 14.05 5.56
C THR A 21 -0.88 13.79 6.21
N ALA A 22 -1.03 12.74 7.00
CA ALA A 22 -2.26 12.45 7.73
C ALA A 22 -2.61 13.58 8.74
N ALA A 23 -1.62 14.13 9.43
CA ALA A 23 -1.80 15.25 10.35
C ALA A 23 -2.23 16.53 9.60
N MET A 24 -1.64 16.82 8.43
CA MET A 24 -2.04 17.95 7.59
C MET A 24 -3.49 17.82 7.10
N ILE A 25 -3.91 16.62 6.72
CA ILE A 25 -5.30 16.34 6.33
C ILE A 25 -6.25 16.57 7.51
N TYR A 26 -5.85 16.17 8.71
CA TYR A 26 -6.66 16.35 9.92
C TYR A 26 -6.85 17.82 10.27
N VAL A 27 -5.80 18.65 10.11
CA VAL A 27 -5.84 20.09 10.43
C VAL A 27 -6.58 20.91 9.35
N HIS A 28 -6.48 20.49 8.09
CA HIS A 28 -7.04 21.22 6.92
C HIS A 28 -7.95 20.33 6.07
N PRO A 29 -9.07 19.83 6.62
CA PRO A 29 -9.97 18.93 5.89
C PRO A 29 -10.65 19.62 4.68
N GLU A 30 -10.75 20.95 4.67
CA GLU A 30 -11.32 21.76 3.60
C GLU A 30 -10.55 21.69 2.28
N ASN A 31 -9.28 21.32 2.32
CA ASN A 31 -8.44 21.18 1.12
C ASN A 31 -8.62 19.84 0.40
N LEU A 32 -9.45 18.94 0.94
CA LEU A 32 -9.68 17.63 0.36
C LEU A 32 -10.71 17.68 -0.76
N HIS A 33 -10.26 17.33 -1.98
CA HIS A 33 -11.13 17.14 -3.15
C HIS A 33 -11.63 15.69 -3.30
N ALA A 34 -11.24 14.80 -2.38
CA ALA A 34 -11.60 13.40 -2.32
C ALA A 34 -12.15 13.07 -0.92
N PRO A 35 -12.92 11.98 -0.75
CA PRO A 35 -13.33 11.52 0.58
C PRO A 35 -12.13 11.32 1.51
N ALA A 36 -12.23 11.78 2.75
CA ALA A 36 -11.14 11.75 3.72
C ALA A 36 -10.52 10.35 3.90
N TRP A 37 -11.36 9.29 3.86
CA TRP A 37 -10.89 7.90 3.99
C TRP A 37 -9.90 7.50 2.87
N VAL A 38 -10.07 8.03 1.64
CA VAL A 38 -9.16 7.77 0.50
C VAL A 38 -7.79 8.37 0.79
N ALA A 39 -7.78 9.61 1.29
CA ALA A 39 -6.55 10.30 1.65
C ALA A 39 -5.83 9.59 2.81
N TYR A 40 -6.56 9.16 3.84
CA TYR A 40 -6.00 8.38 4.95
C TYR A 40 -5.50 7.00 4.51
N ALA A 41 -6.17 6.32 3.56
CA ALA A 41 -5.69 5.07 3.00
C ALA A 41 -4.34 5.25 2.28
N ALA A 42 -4.18 6.33 1.52
CA ALA A 42 -2.91 6.67 0.89
C ALA A 42 -1.80 6.93 1.93
N CYS A 43 -2.09 7.68 3.00
CA CYS A 43 -1.16 7.91 4.10
C CYS A 43 -0.77 6.60 4.80
N ALA A 44 -1.75 5.71 5.04
CA ALA A 44 -1.52 4.40 5.65
C ALA A 44 -0.60 3.52 4.78
N ALA A 45 -0.70 3.61 3.45
CA ALA A 45 0.20 2.89 2.55
C ALA A 45 1.67 3.28 2.77
N PHE A 46 1.97 4.56 2.94
CA PHE A 46 3.34 5.03 3.26
C PHE A 46 3.82 4.52 4.61
N VAL A 47 2.97 4.55 5.63
CA VAL A 47 3.30 4.03 6.97
C VAL A 47 3.58 2.53 6.90
N PHE A 48 2.70 1.74 6.26
CA PHE A 48 2.90 0.31 6.12
C PHE A 48 4.11 -0.04 5.26
N ALA A 49 4.42 0.72 4.21
CA ALA A 49 5.63 0.55 3.42
C ALA A 49 6.89 0.73 4.29
N GLY A 50 6.95 1.78 5.09
CA GLY A 50 8.05 2.01 6.02
C GLY A 50 8.18 0.92 7.08
N LEU A 51 7.07 0.50 7.70
CA LEU A 51 7.05 -0.61 8.66
C LEU A 51 7.47 -1.95 8.03
N THR A 52 7.10 -2.19 6.76
CA THR A 52 7.50 -3.39 6.01
C THR A 52 9.02 -3.47 5.86
N ILE A 53 9.66 -2.35 5.49
CA ILE A 53 11.12 -2.25 5.38
C ILE A 53 11.78 -2.52 6.74
N MET A 54 11.27 -1.90 7.81
CA MET A 54 11.82 -2.09 9.15
C MET A 54 11.65 -3.55 9.63
N ALA A 55 10.48 -4.15 9.43
CA ALA A 55 10.22 -5.54 9.81
C ALA A 55 11.14 -6.51 9.05
N TYR A 56 11.43 -6.24 7.77
CA TYR A 56 12.36 -7.03 6.97
C TYR A 56 13.79 -6.97 7.56
N GLU A 57 14.29 -5.76 7.85
CA GLU A 57 15.65 -5.57 8.40
C GLU A 57 15.81 -6.11 9.82
N LEU A 58 14.74 -6.18 10.58
CA LEU A 58 14.69 -6.78 11.93
C LEU A 58 14.50 -8.31 11.89
N GLY A 59 14.34 -8.91 10.72
CA GLY A 59 14.14 -10.35 10.57
C GLY A 59 12.76 -10.84 11.00
N LEU A 60 11.80 -9.95 11.19
CA LEU A 60 10.43 -10.26 11.62
C LEU A 60 9.57 -10.76 10.43
N ARG A 61 9.91 -11.93 9.88
CA ARG A 61 9.33 -12.48 8.65
C ARG A 61 7.79 -12.50 8.65
N ARG A 62 7.17 -12.86 9.78
CA ARG A 62 5.71 -12.93 9.90
C ARG A 62 5.07 -11.54 9.85
N ALA A 63 5.61 -10.59 10.62
CA ALA A 63 5.15 -9.21 10.61
C ALA A 63 5.34 -8.57 9.23
N HIS A 64 6.50 -8.80 8.60
CA HIS A 64 6.78 -8.36 7.24
C HIS A 64 5.71 -8.84 6.24
N ALA A 65 5.37 -10.14 6.23
CA ALA A 65 4.39 -10.69 5.31
C ALA A 65 3.00 -10.02 5.46
N TRP A 66 2.53 -9.82 6.69
CA TRP A 66 1.24 -9.14 6.93
C TRP A 66 1.28 -7.64 6.68
N LEU A 67 2.41 -6.98 6.93
CA LEU A 67 2.59 -5.57 6.60
C LEU A 67 2.60 -5.34 5.08
N VAL A 68 3.16 -6.27 4.29
CA VAL A 68 3.06 -6.24 2.82
C VAL A 68 1.59 -6.30 2.40
N VAL A 69 0.81 -7.24 2.96
CA VAL A 69 -0.63 -7.35 2.67
C VAL A 69 -1.35 -6.06 3.00
N ALA A 70 -1.11 -5.48 4.19
CA ALA A 70 -1.73 -4.22 4.61
C ALA A 70 -1.33 -3.04 3.70
N CYS A 71 -0.06 -2.96 3.30
CA CYS A 71 0.42 -1.93 2.39
C CYS A 71 -0.26 -2.01 1.01
N VAL A 72 -0.33 -3.21 0.43
CA VAL A 72 -0.97 -3.43 -0.89
C VAL A 72 -2.47 -3.16 -0.81
N ALA A 73 -3.15 -3.56 0.27
CA ALA A 73 -4.56 -3.26 0.49
C ALA A 73 -4.82 -1.76 0.62
N ALA A 74 -3.95 -1.03 1.34
CA ALA A 74 -4.04 0.42 1.48
C ALA A 74 -3.81 1.16 0.15
N LEU A 75 -2.98 0.63 -0.75
CA LEU A 75 -2.79 1.16 -2.11
C LEU A 75 -3.96 0.84 -3.03
N LEU A 76 -4.60 -0.32 -2.86
CA LEU A 76 -5.75 -0.72 -3.68
C LEU A 76 -6.95 0.20 -3.44
N ALA A 77 -7.18 0.63 -2.20
CA ALA A 77 -8.36 1.40 -1.82
C ALA A 77 -8.51 2.73 -2.61
N PRO A 78 -7.51 3.63 -2.68
CA PRO A 78 -7.61 4.84 -3.50
C PRO A 78 -7.69 4.54 -5.00
N GLY A 79 -6.96 3.54 -5.50
CA GLY A 79 -7.02 3.13 -6.91
C GLY A 79 -8.42 2.64 -7.31
N ALA A 80 -9.03 1.79 -6.51
CA ALA A 80 -10.38 1.30 -6.71
C ALA A 80 -11.42 2.44 -6.63
N TRP A 81 -11.24 3.37 -5.69
CA TRP A 81 -12.13 4.53 -5.60
C TRP A 81 -12.05 5.42 -6.84
N VAL A 82 -10.84 5.65 -7.38
CA VAL A 82 -10.68 6.42 -8.63
C VAL A 82 -11.32 5.69 -9.81
N ALA A 83 -11.18 4.38 -9.90
CA ALA A 83 -11.72 3.58 -11.00
C ALA A 83 -13.25 3.48 -10.97
N PHE A 84 -13.82 3.21 -9.80
CA PHE A 84 -15.23 2.80 -9.65
C PHE A 84 -16.08 3.81 -8.89
N GLY A 85 -15.50 4.82 -8.26
CA GLY A 85 -16.23 5.84 -7.50
C GLY A 85 -17.13 6.70 -8.39
N SER A 86 -18.23 7.21 -7.82
CA SER A 86 -19.17 8.11 -8.49
C SER A 86 -18.57 9.52 -8.66
N GLY A 87 -18.93 10.21 -9.74
CA GLY A 87 -18.52 11.58 -10.05
C GLY A 87 -17.62 11.68 -11.29
N ALA A 88 -17.80 12.78 -12.05
CA ALA A 88 -16.96 13.08 -13.19
C ALA A 88 -15.56 13.50 -12.73
N ARG A 89 -14.53 12.89 -13.30
CA ARG A 89 -13.13 13.16 -12.95
C ARG A 89 -12.40 13.80 -14.11
N LYS A 90 -11.74 14.89 -13.82
CA LYS A 90 -10.84 15.54 -14.79
C LYS A 90 -9.43 15.01 -14.54
N CYS A 91 -8.95 14.12 -15.41
CA CYS A 91 -7.56 13.69 -15.40
C CYS A 91 -6.76 14.50 -16.40
N SER A 92 -5.68 15.13 -15.93
CA SER A 92 -4.64 15.64 -16.82
C SER A 92 -3.58 14.55 -17.01
N VAL A 93 -3.38 14.12 -18.25
CA VAL A 93 -2.32 13.17 -18.60
C VAL A 93 -1.15 13.97 -19.14
N ALA A 94 -0.06 13.99 -18.40
CA ALA A 94 1.22 14.54 -18.85
C ALA A 94 2.16 13.37 -19.16
N LEU A 95 2.14 12.90 -20.40
CA LEU A 95 3.17 11.98 -20.92
C LEU A 95 4.23 12.81 -21.64
N PRO A 96 5.51 12.34 -21.73
CA PRO A 96 6.60 13.08 -22.38
C PRO A 96 6.31 13.51 -23.81
N PHE A 97 5.34 12.86 -24.50
CA PHE A 97 4.96 13.12 -25.88
C PHE A 97 3.48 13.52 -26.06
N PHE A 98 2.69 13.52 -24.97
CA PHE A 98 1.27 13.87 -24.99
C PHE A 98 0.88 14.61 -23.73
N SER A 99 0.51 15.87 -23.85
CA SER A 99 -0.19 16.61 -22.81
C SER A 99 -1.63 16.86 -23.27
N GLY A 100 -2.59 16.34 -22.53
CA GLY A 100 -4.00 16.51 -22.84
C GLY A 100 -4.90 16.26 -21.65
N VAL A 101 -6.12 16.80 -21.70
CA VAL A 101 -7.17 16.46 -20.73
C VAL A 101 -7.70 15.08 -21.17
N GLY A 102 -7.38 14.04 -20.42
CA GLY A 102 -7.92 12.70 -20.64
C GLY A 102 -9.43 12.67 -20.39
N SER A 103 -10.16 11.91 -21.21
CA SER A 103 -11.57 11.65 -20.95
C SER A 103 -11.74 10.90 -19.63
N ASP A 104 -12.89 11.08 -18.95
CA ASP A 104 -13.22 10.35 -17.71
C ASP A 104 -13.09 8.83 -17.89
N LEU A 105 -13.47 8.31 -19.07
CA LEU A 105 -13.33 6.90 -19.43
C LEU A 105 -11.87 6.43 -19.44
N LEU A 106 -10.96 7.19 -20.03
CA LEU A 106 -9.54 6.84 -20.10
C LEU A 106 -8.92 6.81 -18.73
N CYS A 107 -9.29 7.77 -17.87
CA CYS A 107 -8.85 7.83 -16.48
C CYS A 107 -9.31 6.58 -15.70
N ARG A 108 -10.60 6.27 -15.77
CA ARG A 108 -11.17 5.09 -15.10
C ARG A 108 -10.58 3.78 -15.61
N ALA A 109 -10.34 3.67 -16.92
CA ALA A 109 -9.72 2.48 -17.51
C ALA A 109 -8.28 2.29 -17.02
N ALA A 110 -7.47 3.35 -16.99
CA ALA A 110 -6.10 3.29 -16.51
C ALA A 110 -6.03 2.90 -15.03
N PHE A 111 -6.81 3.57 -14.16
CA PHE A 111 -6.86 3.24 -12.73
C PHE A 111 -7.53 1.89 -12.47
N GLY A 112 -8.56 1.50 -13.27
CA GLY A 112 -9.21 0.21 -13.17
C GLY A 112 -8.25 -0.94 -13.49
N LEU A 113 -7.47 -0.82 -14.57
CA LEU A 113 -6.44 -1.80 -14.89
C LEU A 113 -5.39 -1.89 -13.78
N GLY A 114 -4.92 -0.76 -13.27
CA GLY A 114 -4.00 -0.71 -12.14
C GLY A 114 -4.58 -1.38 -10.89
N ALA A 115 -5.85 -1.12 -10.57
CA ALA A 115 -6.53 -1.74 -9.43
C ALA A 115 -6.66 -3.27 -9.58
N ILE A 116 -6.92 -3.78 -10.79
CA ILE A 116 -6.97 -5.23 -11.06
C ILE A 116 -5.59 -5.87 -10.81
N ILE A 117 -4.52 -5.24 -11.31
CA ILE A 117 -3.15 -5.74 -11.11
C ILE A 117 -2.80 -5.75 -9.61
N VAL A 118 -3.09 -4.67 -8.89
CA VAL A 118 -2.82 -4.58 -7.44
C VAL A 118 -3.67 -5.58 -6.67
N ALA A 119 -4.92 -5.82 -7.07
CA ALA A 119 -5.77 -6.84 -6.46
C ALA A 119 -5.20 -8.25 -6.65
N ALA A 120 -4.68 -8.58 -7.85
CA ALA A 120 -4.01 -9.86 -8.11
C ALA A 120 -2.76 -10.02 -7.23
N ILE A 121 -1.95 -8.95 -7.09
CA ILE A 121 -0.77 -8.94 -6.20
C ILE A 121 -1.22 -9.14 -4.74
N LEU A 122 -2.31 -8.50 -4.31
CA LEU A 122 -2.86 -8.66 -2.96
C LEU A 122 -3.24 -10.11 -2.66
N VAL A 123 -3.97 -10.76 -3.57
CA VAL A 123 -4.33 -12.18 -3.44
C VAL A 123 -3.07 -13.03 -3.30
N TRP A 124 -2.07 -12.79 -4.13
CA TRP A 124 -0.81 -13.53 -4.07
C TRP A 124 -0.04 -13.29 -2.76
N ALA A 125 0.00 -12.05 -2.28
CA ALA A 125 0.61 -11.69 -1.01
C ALA A 125 -0.10 -12.37 0.19
N VAL A 126 -1.44 -12.42 0.18
CA VAL A 126 -2.23 -13.12 1.22
C VAL A 126 -1.93 -14.62 1.21
N ILE A 127 -1.92 -15.27 0.04
CA ILE A 127 -1.56 -16.69 -0.08
C ILE A 127 -0.15 -16.94 0.46
N GLY A 128 0.81 -16.08 0.12
CA GLY A 128 2.19 -16.15 0.64
C GLY A 128 2.25 -16.01 2.16
N ALA A 129 1.51 -15.05 2.74
CA ALA A 129 1.46 -14.84 4.18
C ALA A 129 0.84 -16.05 4.93
N LEU A 130 -0.22 -16.65 4.37
CA LEU A 130 -0.86 -17.85 4.93
C LEU A 130 0.06 -19.08 4.86
N ARG A 131 0.76 -19.28 3.74
CA ARG A 131 1.74 -20.39 3.60
C ARG A 131 2.87 -20.25 4.61
N ALA A 132 3.40 -19.06 4.81
CA ALA A 132 4.45 -18.80 5.80
C ALA A 132 4.00 -19.09 7.27
N GLN A 133 2.69 -19.17 7.52
CA GLN A 133 2.14 -19.61 8.81
C GLN A 133 2.05 -21.14 8.91
N SER A 134 1.68 -21.82 7.81
CA SER A 134 1.45 -23.26 7.77
C SER A 134 2.73 -24.07 7.96
N ASP A 135 3.86 -23.59 7.42
CA ASP A 135 5.14 -24.31 7.44
C ASP A 135 5.75 -24.49 8.85
N ARG A 136 5.22 -23.80 9.87
CA ARG A 136 5.68 -23.92 11.27
C ARG A 136 4.83 -24.82 12.16
N SER A 137 3.69 -25.30 11.65
CA SER A 137 2.78 -26.15 12.44
C SER A 137 3.28 -27.61 12.67
N PRO A 138 4.09 -28.21 11.79
CA PRO A 138 4.53 -29.61 12.02
C PRO A 138 5.51 -29.74 13.18
N ALA A 139 6.38 -28.78 13.45
CA ALA A 139 7.39 -28.88 14.51
C ALA A 139 6.82 -28.96 15.95
N ALA A 140 5.60 -28.43 16.16
CA ALA A 140 4.91 -28.49 17.44
C ALA A 140 4.24 -29.84 17.72
N LYS A 141 3.97 -30.66 16.67
CA LYS A 141 3.37 -31.98 16.81
C LYS A 141 4.38 -33.07 17.19
N ASP A 142 5.62 -32.94 16.74
CA ASP A 142 6.66 -33.95 17.03
C ASP A 142 7.19 -33.84 18.48
N SER A 143 7.19 -32.63 19.07
CA SER A 143 7.58 -32.43 20.47
C SER A 143 6.51 -32.84 21.49
N ALA A 144 5.26 -33.02 21.07
CA ALA A 144 4.18 -33.50 21.94
C ALA A 144 4.09 -35.04 21.99
N ASN A 145 4.84 -35.75 21.14
CA ASN A 145 4.87 -37.23 21.06
C ASN A 145 6.16 -37.86 21.63
N GLN A 146 7.04 -37.10 22.26
CA GLN A 146 8.20 -37.56 23.02
C GLN A 146 7.98 -37.38 24.52
#